data_e02d5780359b72534571c88fbd784cec
#
_entry.id   e02d5780359b72534571c88fbd784cec
#
_cell.length_a   1.000
_cell.length_b   1.000
_cell.length_c   1.000
_cell.angle_alpha   90.00
_cell.angle_beta   90.00
_cell.angle_gamma   90.00
#
_symmetry.space_group_name_H-M   'P 1'
#
loop_
_entity.id
_entity.type
_entity.pdbx_description
1 polymer ?
#
loop_
_entity_poly.entity_id
_entity_poly.type
_entity_poly.pdbx_seq_one_letter_code
_entity_poly.pdbx_strand_id
1 'polypeptide(L)'
;MEQLNLQDYPLGVLENLIGSRGKLAIDRKLEAYGYVFTSAGRGKTRIYTITSLPNSQARFRSYCVFSLGFAPQTDFVKLRDFIFYLAFDLDFSGKPDEMMEEYLREEGHGMSSKTIGNYRRKLEELEFFAPMGDFVYYRVKKNYGVQEHEIITAEEYNMAWKYYFEWRAAHPDEDSRPAYTHMYNKFGGVPRKQRKLVKFAFRVEQLNTLLDLVSNAVMEELNG
;
A
#
# COMPACT_ATOMS: atom_id res chain seq x y z
N MET A 1 -8.67 -13.26 15.77
CA MET A 1 -8.25 -14.59 16.31
C MET A 1 -7.50 -14.33 17.60
N GLU A 2 -7.81 -15.04 18.66
CA GLU A 2 -7.00 -14.97 19.89
C GLU A 2 -5.57 -15.43 19.59
N GLN A 3 -4.60 -14.76 20.21
CA GLN A 3 -3.19 -15.07 20.02
C GLN A 3 -2.88 -16.38 20.75
N LEU A 4 -2.37 -17.39 19.99
CA LEU A 4 -1.92 -18.64 20.59
C LEU A 4 -0.58 -18.43 21.31
N ASN A 5 -0.38 -19.21 22.36
CA ASN A 5 0.85 -19.23 23.15
C ASN A 5 1.72 -20.46 22.79
N LEU A 6 2.97 -20.47 23.26
CA LEU A 6 3.88 -21.61 23.14
C LEU A 6 3.45 -22.74 24.11
N GLN A 7 2.54 -23.59 23.65
CA GLN A 7 2.01 -24.71 24.45
C GLN A 7 1.32 -25.74 23.54
N ASP A 8 0.87 -26.81 24.18
CA ASP A 8 0.09 -27.86 23.53
C ASP A 8 -1.39 -27.49 23.46
N TYR A 9 -1.98 -27.74 22.30
CA TYR A 9 -3.39 -27.52 22.04
C TYR A 9 -4.05 -28.81 21.49
N PRO A 10 -5.06 -29.37 22.17
CA PRO A 10 -5.91 -30.38 21.55
C PRO A 10 -6.61 -29.85 20.31
N LEU A 11 -6.81 -30.70 19.28
CA LEU A 11 -7.43 -30.29 18.01
C LEU A 11 -8.75 -29.56 18.24
N GLY A 12 -9.63 -30.08 19.07
CA GLY A 12 -10.94 -29.45 19.33
C GLY A 12 -10.85 -28.06 19.95
N VAL A 13 -9.80 -27.77 20.73
CA VAL A 13 -9.55 -26.44 21.27
C VAL A 13 -9.11 -25.49 20.15
N LEU A 14 -8.18 -25.93 19.29
CA LEU A 14 -7.75 -25.13 18.14
C LEU A 14 -8.89 -24.90 17.14
N GLU A 15 -9.74 -25.88 16.90
CA GLU A 15 -10.93 -25.72 16.04
C GLU A 15 -11.83 -24.56 16.51
N ASN A 16 -11.99 -24.41 17.81
CA ASN A 16 -12.78 -23.31 18.40
C ASN A 16 -12.04 -21.97 18.33
N LEU A 17 -10.76 -21.92 18.71
CA LEU A 17 -9.96 -20.70 18.71
C LEU A 17 -9.72 -20.13 17.29
N ILE A 18 -9.49 -21.02 16.35
CA ILE A 18 -9.17 -20.64 14.96
C ILE A 18 -10.44 -20.51 14.09
N GLY A 19 -11.57 -21.05 14.55
CA GLY A 19 -12.83 -21.03 13.79
C GLY A 19 -12.76 -21.86 12.50
N SER A 20 -12.05 -23.00 12.52
CA SER A 20 -11.91 -23.93 11.39
C SER A 20 -11.94 -25.37 11.87
N ARG A 21 -12.47 -26.28 11.06
CA ARG A 21 -12.59 -27.70 11.42
C ARG A 21 -11.69 -28.59 10.58
N GLY A 22 -11.10 -29.58 11.24
CA GLY A 22 -10.28 -30.63 10.62
C GLY A 22 -8.82 -30.23 10.43
N LYS A 23 -7.95 -31.28 10.43
CA LYS A 23 -6.50 -31.14 10.40
C LYS A 23 -6.00 -30.17 9.31
N LEU A 24 -6.37 -30.42 8.07
CA LEU A 24 -5.85 -29.68 6.91
C LEU A 24 -6.20 -28.19 6.96
N ALA A 25 -7.39 -27.85 7.45
CA ALA A 25 -7.82 -26.46 7.58
C ALA A 25 -7.09 -25.76 8.73
N ILE A 26 -6.82 -26.46 9.84
CA ILE A 26 -6.05 -25.96 10.97
C ILE A 26 -4.58 -25.75 10.55
N ASP A 27 -3.95 -26.76 9.92
CA ASP A 27 -2.56 -26.66 9.46
C ASP A 27 -2.38 -25.43 8.55
N ARG A 28 -3.22 -25.31 7.53
CA ARG A 28 -3.19 -24.17 6.59
C ARG A 28 -3.36 -22.82 7.26
N LYS A 29 -4.23 -22.72 8.27
CA LYS A 29 -4.43 -21.47 8.98
C LYS A 29 -3.26 -21.15 9.89
N LEU A 30 -2.72 -22.10 10.64
CA LEU A 30 -1.55 -21.88 11.47
C LEU A 30 -0.36 -21.42 10.63
N GLU A 31 -0.08 -22.10 9.51
CA GLU A 31 0.96 -21.70 8.56
C GLU A 31 0.72 -20.31 7.99
N ALA A 32 -0.51 -20.01 7.57
CA ALA A 32 -0.87 -18.71 7.01
C ALA A 32 -0.76 -17.57 8.04
N TYR A 33 -0.95 -17.86 9.33
CA TYR A 33 -0.70 -16.91 10.42
C TYR A 33 0.77 -16.86 10.85
N GLY A 34 1.64 -17.71 10.29
CA GLY A 34 3.07 -17.73 10.58
C GLY A 34 3.47 -18.45 11.85
N TYR A 35 2.59 -19.29 12.41
CA TYR A 35 2.96 -20.16 13.54
C TYR A 35 3.82 -21.33 13.06
N VAL A 36 4.86 -21.66 13.85
CA VAL A 36 5.59 -22.91 13.69
C VAL A 36 5.03 -23.91 14.70
N PHE A 37 4.69 -25.11 14.21
CA PHE A 37 4.03 -26.11 15.04
C PHE A 37 4.40 -27.55 14.60
N THR A 38 4.23 -28.48 15.53
CA THR A 38 4.22 -29.90 15.25
C THR A 38 2.86 -30.48 15.63
N SER A 39 2.48 -31.64 15.09
CA SER A 39 1.26 -32.31 15.47
C SER A 39 1.46 -33.81 15.63
N ALA A 40 0.93 -34.39 16.70
CA ALA A 40 0.98 -35.80 17.02
C ALA A 40 -0.44 -36.36 17.29
N GLY A 41 -0.64 -37.69 17.15
CA GLY A 41 -1.92 -38.35 17.35
C GLY A 41 -2.81 -38.40 16.10
N ARG A 42 -4.00 -39.02 16.23
CA ARG A 42 -4.95 -39.20 15.13
C ARG A 42 -6.36 -38.75 15.54
N GLY A 43 -7.14 -38.31 14.55
CA GLY A 43 -8.52 -37.91 14.78
C GLY A 43 -8.67 -36.88 15.92
N LYS A 44 -9.63 -37.09 16.82
CA LYS A 44 -9.92 -36.19 17.94
C LYS A 44 -8.86 -36.13 19.02
N THR A 45 -7.95 -37.10 19.09
CA THR A 45 -6.84 -37.16 20.07
C THR A 45 -5.58 -36.42 19.58
N ARG A 46 -5.64 -35.73 18.43
CA ARG A 46 -4.53 -34.97 17.90
C ARG A 46 -4.20 -33.78 18.79
N ILE A 47 -2.90 -33.62 19.06
CA ILE A 47 -2.34 -32.49 19.80
C ILE A 47 -1.44 -31.70 18.86
N TYR A 48 -1.54 -30.41 18.92
CA TYR A 48 -0.68 -29.44 18.24
C TYR A 48 0.22 -28.75 19.26
N THR A 49 1.50 -28.82 19.06
CA THR A 49 2.50 -28.12 19.88
C THR A 49 2.96 -26.89 19.10
N ILE A 50 2.65 -25.69 19.57
CA ILE A 50 3.14 -24.44 18.99
C ILE A 50 4.55 -24.20 19.49
N THR A 51 5.52 -24.22 18.56
CA THR A 51 6.95 -24.13 18.85
C THR A 51 7.55 -22.75 18.58
N SER A 52 6.88 -21.92 17.76
CA SER A 52 7.25 -20.52 17.56
C SER A 52 6.04 -19.67 17.28
N LEU A 53 6.05 -18.46 17.78
CA LEU A 53 5.05 -17.43 17.49
C LEU A 53 5.38 -16.70 16.19
N PRO A 54 4.39 -16.16 15.50
CA PRO A 54 4.60 -15.31 14.33
C PRO A 54 5.47 -14.10 14.69
N ASN A 55 6.45 -13.79 13.86
CA ASN A 55 7.15 -12.51 13.91
C ASN A 55 6.20 -11.35 13.48
N SER A 56 6.67 -10.12 13.65
CA SER A 56 5.84 -8.94 13.36
C SER A 56 5.43 -8.87 11.89
N GLN A 57 6.30 -9.24 10.96
CA GLN A 57 5.98 -9.29 9.53
C GLN A 57 4.90 -10.34 9.21
N ALA A 58 4.95 -11.52 9.82
CA ALA A 58 3.92 -12.55 9.64
C ALA A 58 2.57 -12.12 10.23
N ARG A 59 2.56 -11.44 11.38
CA ARG A 59 1.35 -10.86 11.97
C ARG A 59 0.74 -9.79 11.08
N PHE A 60 1.56 -8.88 10.56
CA PHE A 60 1.12 -7.86 9.59
C PHE A 60 0.48 -8.49 8.36
N ARG A 61 1.17 -9.47 7.73
CA ARG A 61 0.65 -10.21 6.57
C ARG A 61 -0.70 -10.86 6.89
N SER A 62 -0.79 -11.57 8.00
CA SER A 62 -2.01 -12.27 8.41
C SER A 62 -3.18 -11.31 8.61
N TYR A 63 -2.94 -10.18 9.26
CA TYR A 63 -3.95 -9.14 9.43
C TYR A 63 -4.42 -8.59 8.09
N CYS A 64 -3.50 -8.28 7.18
CA CYS A 64 -3.84 -7.80 5.85
C CYS A 64 -4.69 -8.80 5.05
N VAL A 65 -4.34 -10.09 5.08
CA VAL A 65 -5.08 -11.13 4.33
C VAL A 65 -6.44 -11.41 4.95
N PHE A 66 -6.49 -11.70 6.25
CA PHE A 66 -7.70 -12.25 6.89
C PHE A 66 -8.67 -11.17 7.40
N SER A 67 -8.16 -10.01 7.80
CA SER A 67 -9.00 -8.94 8.33
C SER A 67 -9.29 -7.85 7.31
N LEU A 68 -8.34 -7.55 6.41
CA LEU A 68 -8.47 -6.48 5.44
C LEU A 68 -8.74 -6.96 4.01
N GLY A 69 -8.69 -8.27 3.75
CA GLY A 69 -9.00 -8.86 2.45
C GLY A 69 -8.00 -8.52 1.34
N PHE A 70 -6.72 -8.35 1.69
CA PHE A 70 -5.66 -8.32 0.68
C PHE A 70 -5.45 -9.71 0.08
N ALA A 71 -5.06 -9.75 -1.19
CA ALA A 71 -4.75 -11.00 -1.86
C ALA A 71 -3.51 -11.67 -1.23
N PRO A 72 -3.50 -13.00 -1.01
CA PRO A 72 -2.36 -13.69 -0.39
C PRO A 72 -1.02 -13.54 -1.12
N GLN A 73 -1.05 -13.25 -2.43
CA GLN A 73 0.11 -13.00 -3.29
C GLN A 73 0.60 -11.55 -3.26
N THR A 74 -0.01 -10.66 -2.46
CA THR A 74 0.46 -9.29 -2.27
C THR A 74 1.90 -9.31 -1.73
N ASP A 75 2.74 -8.42 -2.26
CA ASP A 75 4.06 -8.16 -1.68
C ASP A 75 3.90 -7.38 -0.36
N PHE A 76 3.86 -8.11 0.75
CA PHE A 76 3.59 -7.52 2.06
C PHE A 76 4.76 -6.73 2.65
N VAL A 77 5.97 -6.91 2.15
CA VAL A 77 7.10 -6.04 2.53
C VAL A 77 6.89 -4.67 1.91
N LYS A 78 6.65 -4.61 0.62
CA LYS A 78 6.34 -3.33 -0.07
C LYS A 78 5.08 -2.66 0.45
N LEU A 79 4.04 -3.42 0.75
CA LEU A 79 2.81 -2.85 1.33
C LEU A 79 3.07 -2.24 2.71
N ARG A 80 3.86 -2.93 3.57
CA ARG A 80 4.27 -2.43 4.88
C ARG A 80 5.03 -1.10 4.75
N ASP A 81 6.05 -1.08 3.89
CA ASP A 81 6.88 0.10 3.68
C ASP A 81 6.05 1.27 3.14
N PHE A 82 5.19 1.02 2.16
CA PHE A 82 4.28 2.04 1.65
C PHE A 82 3.36 2.62 2.74
N ILE A 83 2.75 1.77 3.58
CA ILE A 83 1.90 2.23 4.69
C ILE A 83 2.71 2.99 5.72
N PHE A 84 3.93 2.56 6.02
CA PHE A 84 4.82 3.23 6.95
C PHE A 84 5.10 4.67 6.51
N TYR A 85 5.60 4.88 5.29
CA TYR A 85 5.84 6.22 4.77
C TYR A 85 4.55 7.05 4.67
N LEU A 86 3.47 6.46 4.17
CA LEU A 86 2.18 7.15 4.05
C LEU A 86 1.63 7.63 5.41
N ALA A 87 1.90 6.91 6.48
CA ALA A 87 1.37 7.20 7.81
C ALA A 87 2.26 8.11 8.65
N PHE A 88 3.57 8.03 8.49
CA PHE A 88 4.54 8.65 9.38
C PHE A 88 5.39 9.73 8.70
N ASP A 89 5.39 9.80 7.36
CA ASP A 89 6.07 10.84 6.60
C ASP A 89 5.06 11.80 5.96
N LEU A 90 5.00 13.03 6.50
CA LEU A 90 4.08 14.06 6.03
C LEU A 90 4.39 14.51 4.59
N ASP A 91 5.68 14.56 4.23
CA ASP A 91 6.10 14.96 2.90
C ASP A 91 5.73 13.90 1.86
N PHE A 92 5.84 12.63 2.22
CA PHE A 92 5.46 11.51 1.37
C PHE A 92 3.95 11.48 1.08
N SER A 93 3.12 11.62 2.10
CA SER A 93 1.65 11.48 1.99
C SER A 93 1.00 12.51 1.05
N GLY A 94 1.66 13.64 0.82
CA GLY A 94 1.20 14.70 -0.08
C GLY A 94 1.61 14.54 -1.55
N LYS A 95 2.50 13.58 -1.88
CA LYS A 95 3.07 13.43 -3.21
C LYS A 95 2.12 12.67 -4.17
N PRO A 96 2.20 12.94 -5.49
CA PRO A 96 1.65 12.06 -6.54
C PRO A 96 2.33 10.70 -6.58
N ASP A 97 1.67 9.68 -7.13
CA ASP A 97 2.18 8.30 -7.16
C ASP A 97 3.56 8.18 -7.84
N GLU A 98 3.80 8.95 -8.90
CA GLU A 98 5.09 8.97 -9.57
C GLU A 98 6.22 9.55 -8.69
N MET A 99 5.92 10.59 -7.90
CA MET A 99 6.87 11.18 -6.96
C MET A 99 7.06 10.29 -5.72
N MET A 100 6.03 9.54 -5.31
CA MET A 100 6.16 8.50 -4.28
C MET A 100 7.08 7.37 -4.76
N GLU A 101 6.99 6.97 -6.05
CA GLU A 101 7.90 5.98 -6.64
C GLU A 101 9.36 6.44 -6.59
N GLU A 102 9.63 7.70 -6.94
CA GLU A 102 10.98 8.27 -6.87
C GLU A 102 11.49 8.29 -5.44
N TYR A 103 10.69 8.79 -4.51
CA TYR A 103 11.02 8.85 -3.09
C TYR A 103 11.35 7.47 -2.51
N LEU A 104 10.48 6.48 -2.71
CA LEU A 104 10.71 5.11 -2.22
C LEU A 104 11.94 4.44 -2.86
N ARG A 105 12.25 4.78 -4.10
CA ARG A 105 13.47 4.27 -4.76
C ARG A 105 14.74 4.86 -4.14
N GLU A 106 14.73 6.14 -3.77
CA GLU A 106 15.84 6.81 -3.07
C GLU A 106 16.07 6.23 -1.68
N GLU A 107 14.99 5.86 -0.99
CA GLU A 107 15.02 5.19 0.32
C GLU A 107 15.34 3.67 0.22
N GLY A 108 15.59 3.13 -0.98
CA GLY A 108 15.92 1.72 -1.19
C GLY A 108 14.72 0.78 -1.31
N HIS A 109 13.48 1.31 -1.32
CA HIS A 109 12.23 0.56 -1.43
C HIS A 109 11.70 0.55 -2.87
N GLY A 110 12.20 -0.33 -3.73
CA GLY A 110 11.81 -0.39 -5.15
C GLY A 110 10.33 -0.75 -5.36
N MET A 111 9.50 0.26 -5.67
CA MET A 111 8.06 0.09 -5.89
C MET A 111 7.60 0.97 -7.05
N SER A 112 6.85 0.41 -8.01
CA SER A 112 6.34 1.18 -9.14
C SER A 112 5.11 2.02 -8.77
N SER A 113 4.88 3.15 -9.46
CA SER A 113 3.70 4.00 -9.31
C SER A 113 2.39 3.24 -9.52
N LYS A 114 2.38 2.24 -10.41
CA LYS A 114 1.23 1.33 -10.58
C LYS A 114 0.94 0.52 -9.30
N THR A 115 1.97 0.01 -8.64
CA THR A 115 1.83 -0.74 -7.37
C THR A 115 1.33 0.19 -6.27
N ILE A 116 1.90 1.37 -6.17
CA ILE A 116 1.49 2.44 -5.24
C ILE A 116 0.01 2.78 -5.45
N GLY A 117 -0.42 3.03 -6.69
CA GLY A 117 -1.80 3.33 -7.02
C GLY A 117 -2.78 2.19 -6.66
N ASN A 118 -2.35 0.92 -6.79
CA ASN A 118 -3.15 -0.22 -6.36
C ASN A 118 -3.30 -0.29 -4.83
N TYR A 119 -2.21 -0.06 -4.09
CA TYR A 119 -2.25 -0.02 -2.62
C TYR A 119 -3.09 1.13 -2.10
N ARG A 120 -2.93 2.34 -2.67
CA ARG A 120 -3.78 3.48 -2.37
C ARG A 120 -5.25 3.15 -2.53
N ARG A 121 -5.64 2.66 -3.70
CA ARG A 121 -7.04 2.32 -3.99
C ARG A 121 -7.59 1.33 -2.97
N LYS A 122 -6.80 0.30 -2.61
CA LYS A 122 -7.22 -0.68 -1.61
C LYS A 122 -7.40 -0.06 -0.22
N LEU A 123 -6.51 0.84 0.19
CA LEU A 123 -6.62 1.55 1.47
C LEU A 123 -7.78 2.57 1.48
N GLU A 124 -8.08 3.18 0.34
CA GLU A 124 -9.27 4.03 0.15
C GLU A 124 -10.56 3.19 0.24
N GLU A 125 -10.62 2.02 -0.41
CA GLU A 125 -11.75 1.09 -0.32
C GLU A 125 -11.99 0.60 1.13
N LEU A 126 -10.93 0.48 1.92
CA LEU A 126 -10.98 0.14 3.34
C LEU A 126 -11.31 1.34 4.23
N GLU A 127 -11.47 2.52 3.66
CA GLU A 127 -11.75 3.77 4.37
C GLU A 127 -10.67 4.15 5.41
N PHE A 128 -9.42 3.71 5.21
CA PHE A 128 -8.29 4.10 6.05
C PHE A 128 -7.71 5.44 5.63
N PHE A 129 -7.75 5.73 4.34
CA PHE A 129 -7.31 6.98 3.74
C PHE A 129 -8.36 7.46 2.75
N ALA A 130 -8.58 8.77 2.68
CA ALA A 130 -9.48 9.37 1.71
C ALA A 130 -8.78 10.45 0.91
N PRO A 131 -9.12 10.61 -0.39
CA PRO A 131 -8.63 11.74 -1.16
C PRO A 131 -9.25 13.04 -0.60
N MET A 132 -8.40 14.03 -0.28
CA MET A 132 -8.87 15.37 0.07
C MET A 132 -9.39 16.12 -1.15
N GLY A 133 -10.22 17.15 -0.92
CA GLY A 133 -10.69 18.06 -1.96
C GLY A 133 -9.55 18.75 -2.71
N ASP A 134 -8.41 18.95 -2.04
CA ASP A 134 -7.24 19.60 -2.60
C ASP A 134 -6.48 18.70 -3.56
N PHE A 135 -5.92 19.33 -4.60
CA PHE A 135 -5.06 18.68 -5.57
C PHE A 135 -3.61 19.11 -5.36
N VAL A 136 -2.69 18.16 -5.60
CA VAL A 136 -1.31 18.47 -5.94
C VAL A 136 -1.23 18.64 -7.44
N TYR A 137 -0.68 19.77 -7.88
CA TYR A 137 -0.41 20.05 -9.28
C TYR A 137 1.08 19.86 -9.52
N TYR A 138 1.43 19.15 -10.59
CA TYR A 138 2.82 18.87 -10.94
C TYR A 138 2.98 18.79 -12.45
N ARG A 139 4.20 18.96 -12.94
CA ARG A 139 4.54 18.73 -14.33
C ARG A 139 5.56 17.61 -14.47
N VAL A 140 5.41 16.86 -15.53
CA VAL A 140 6.32 15.78 -15.89
C VAL A 140 7.23 16.29 -17.02
N LYS A 141 8.53 16.30 -16.75
CA LYS A 141 9.59 16.61 -17.70
C LYS A 141 10.26 15.31 -18.15
N LYS A 142 10.77 15.28 -19.38
CA LYS A 142 11.64 14.19 -19.84
C LYS A 142 13.02 14.78 -20.10
N ASN A 143 13.99 14.33 -19.34
CA ASN A 143 15.37 14.76 -19.46
C ASN A 143 16.25 13.53 -19.68
N TYR A 144 16.85 13.39 -20.87
CA TYR A 144 17.72 12.26 -21.25
C TYR A 144 17.14 10.86 -20.95
N GLY A 145 15.83 10.68 -21.14
CA GLY A 145 15.14 9.41 -20.90
C GLY A 145 14.65 9.20 -19.45
N VAL A 146 15.00 10.09 -18.53
CA VAL A 146 14.50 10.11 -17.17
C VAL A 146 13.28 11.01 -17.10
N GLN A 147 12.25 10.59 -16.33
CA GLN A 147 11.11 11.46 -15.99
C GLN A 147 11.44 12.19 -14.70
N GLU A 148 11.34 13.50 -14.75
CA GLU A 148 11.46 14.37 -13.58
C GLU A 148 10.09 14.96 -13.25
N HIS A 149 9.78 15.08 -11.98
CA HIS A 149 8.51 15.62 -11.49
C HIS A 149 8.76 16.91 -10.71
N GLU A 150 8.01 17.94 -11.03
CA GLU A 150 8.11 19.25 -10.38
C GLU A 150 6.74 19.70 -9.91
N ILE A 151 6.61 20.06 -8.64
CA ILE A 151 5.39 20.66 -8.10
C ILE A 151 5.20 22.05 -8.71
N ILE A 152 4.00 22.34 -9.16
CA ILE A 152 3.60 23.61 -9.76
C ILE A 152 2.35 24.16 -9.06
N THR A 153 2.05 25.41 -9.31
CA THR A 153 0.83 26.04 -8.80
C THR A 153 -0.41 25.63 -9.62
N ALA A 154 -1.59 25.81 -9.01
CA ALA A 154 -2.85 25.64 -9.73
C ALA A 154 -2.98 26.61 -10.91
N GLU A 155 -2.42 27.81 -10.78
CA GLU A 155 -2.40 28.82 -11.84
C GLU A 155 -1.58 28.36 -13.05
N GLU A 156 -0.35 27.87 -12.82
CA GLU A 156 0.51 27.33 -13.86
C GLU A 156 -0.12 26.14 -14.57
N TYR A 157 -0.76 25.24 -13.80
CA TYR A 157 -1.54 24.13 -14.36
C TYR A 157 -2.64 24.61 -15.28
N ASN A 158 -3.46 25.57 -14.82
CA ASN A 158 -4.59 26.11 -15.58
C ASN A 158 -4.12 26.88 -16.83
N MET A 159 -3.04 27.67 -16.71
CA MET A 159 -2.47 28.37 -17.85
C MET A 159 -1.96 27.41 -18.94
N ALA A 160 -1.33 26.31 -18.56
CA ALA A 160 -0.83 25.33 -19.52
C ALA A 160 -1.97 24.62 -20.23
N TRP A 161 -3.02 24.20 -19.54
CA TRP A 161 -4.19 23.59 -20.16
C TRP A 161 -5.02 24.56 -20.98
N LYS A 162 -5.15 25.82 -20.55
CA LYS A 162 -5.78 26.88 -21.34
C LYS A 162 -5.06 27.05 -22.67
N TYR A 163 -3.73 27.15 -22.65
CA TYR A 163 -2.91 27.23 -23.87
C TYR A 163 -3.09 26.03 -24.79
N TYR A 164 -3.14 24.80 -24.24
CA TYR A 164 -3.41 23.59 -25.01
C TYR A 164 -4.76 23.67 -25.74
N PHE A 165 -5.82 24.07 -25.05
CA PHE A 165 -7.15 24.16 -25.65
C PHE A 165 -7.27 25.29 -26.67
N GLU A 166 -6.64 26.44 -26.43
CA GLU A 166 -6.58 27.54 -27.40
C GLU A 166 -5.85 27.11 -28.68
N TRP A 167 -4.72 26.42 -28.55
CA TRP A 167 -4.01 25.86 -29.68
C TRP A 167 -4.86 24.87 -30.47
N ARG A 168 -5.54 23.95 -29.78
CA ARG A 168 -6.46 22.97 -30.40
C ARG A 168 -7.62 23.65 -31.14
N ALA A 169 -8.18 24.70 -30.59
CA ALA A 169 -9.26 25.46 -31.22
C ALA A 169 -8.81 26.17 -32.49
N ALA A 170 -7.54 26.62 -32.55
CA ALA A 170 -6.94 27.23 -33.72
C ALA A 170 -6.53 26.22 -34.81
N HIS A 171 -6.40 24.93 -34.48
CA HIS A 171 -5.95 23.86 -35.37
C HIS A 171 -6.89 22.64 -35.27
N PRO A 172 -8.17 22.77 -35.66
CA PRO A 172 -9.19 21.75 -35.44
C PRO A 172 -8.92 20.45 -36.21
N ASP A 173 -8.28 20.52 -37.35
CA ASP A 173 -8.00 19.39 -38.25
C ASP A 173 -6.69 18.65 -37.90
N GLU A 174 -5.89 19.16 -36.96
CA GLU A 174 -4.66 18.55 -36.55
C GLU A 174 -4.85 17.53 -35.41
N ASP A 175 -3.95 16.53 -35.33
CA ASP A 175 -3.88 15.61 -34.19
C ASP A 175 -3.58 16.37 -32.89
N SER A 176 -3.88 15.76 -31.75
CA SER A 176 -3.59 16.32 -30.43
C SER A 176 -2.08 16.36 -30.08
N ARG A 177 -1.24 15.56 -30.76
CA ARG A 177 0.19 15.47 -30.48
C ARG A 177 0.94 16.79 -30.63
N PRO A 178 0.77 17.58 -31.72
CA PRO A 178 1.41 18.89 -31.81
C PRO A 178 1.03 19.82 -30.66
N ALA A 179 -0.24 19.85 -30.24
CA ALA A 179 -0.67 20.67 -29.11
C ALA A 179 0.06 20.32 -27.83
N TYR A 180 0.23 19.02 -27.52
CA TYR A 180 1.02 18.56 -26.38
C TYR A 180 2.50 18.96 -26.51
N THR A 181 3.07 18.86 -27.70
CA THR A 181 4.47 19.27 -27.95
C THR A 181 4.65 20.78 -27.73
N HIS A 182 3.74 21.59 -28.23
CA HIS A 182 3.78 23.04 -28.03
C HIS A 182 3.61 23.43 -26.56
N MET A 183 2.66 22.79 -25.86
CA MET A 183 2.48 22.97 -24.40
C MET A 183 3.73 22.54 -23.63
N TYR A 184 4.31 21.37 -23.95
CA TYR A 184 5.53 20.86 -23.34
C TYR A 184 6.69 21.86 -23.49
N ASN A 185 6.93 22.35 -24.69
CA ASN A 185 8.02 23.28 -24.99
C ASN A 185 7.83 24.63 -24.28
N LYS A 186 6.60 25.13 -24.21
CA LYS A 186 6.30 26.43 -23.61
C LYS A 186 6.34 26.40 -22.07
N PHE A 187 5.86 25.32 -21.46
CA PHE A 187 5.72 25.23 -20.00
C PHE A 187 6.75 24.29 -19.35
N GLY A 188 7.67 23.74 -20.13
CA GLY A 188 8.75 22.89 -19.63
C GLY A 188 8.30 21.51 -19.12
N GLY A 189 7.17 20.99 -19.63
CA GLY A 189 6.65 19.68 -19.24
C GLY A 189 5.14 19.54 -19.44
N VAL A 190 4.60 18.35 -19.18
CA VAL A 190 3.15 18.09 -19.23
C VAL A 190 2.55 18.25 -17.84
N PRO A 191 1.60 19.20 -17.63
CA PRO A 191 0.99 19.39 -16.33
C PRO A 191 0.02 18.27 -16.00
N ARG A 192 0.07 17.80 -14.76
CA ARG A 192 -0.82 16.79 -14.18
C ARG A 192 -1.37 17.25 -12.85
N LYS A 193 -2.42 16.59 -12.38
CA LYS A 193 -2.96 16.79 -11.02
C LYS A 193 -3.39 15.47 -10.43
N GLN A 194 -3.24 15.35 -9.12
CA GLN A 194 -3.69 14.22 -8.32
C GLN A 194 -4.25 14.70 -6.99
N ARG A 195 -5.30 14.06 -6.48
CA ARG A 195 -5.83 14.37 -5.15
C ARG A 195 -4.86 13.91 -4.07
N LYS A 196 -4.70 14.73 -3.03
CA LYS A 196 -3.96 14.35 -1.81
C LYS A 196 -4.67 13.22 -1.08
N LEU A 197 -3.90 12.32 -0.47
CA LEU A 197 -4.43 11.37 0.48
C LEU A 197 -4.39 11.94 1.90
N VAL A 198 -5.38 11.55 2.71
CA VAL A 198 -5.46 11.93 4.11
C VAL A 198 -5.85 10.73 4.95
N LYS A 199 -5.33 10.65 6.16
CA LYS A 199 -5.79 9.69 7.16
C LYS A 199 -7.27 9.92 7.43
N PHE A 200 -8.03 8.85 7.51
CA PHE A 200 -9.46 8.91 7.70
C PHE A 200 -9.87 8.27 9.03
N ALA A 201 -10.81 8.88 9.74
CA ALA A 201 -11.12 8.51 11.12
C ALA A 201 -12.20 7.45 11.30
N PHE A 202 -12.85 6.94 10.24
CA PHE A 202 -14.02 6.06 10.40
C PHE A 202 -13.70 4.65 10.91
N ARG A 203 -12.50 4.14 10.70
CA ARG A 203 -12.08 2.81 11.20
C ARG A 203 -10.87 2.92 12.11
N VAL A 204 -10.95 3.81 13.08
CA VAL A 204 -9.83 4.19 13.96
C VAL A 204 -9.16 2.97 14.60
N GLU A 205 -9.93 2.04 15.15
CA GLU A 205 -9.37 0.84 15.80
C GLU A 205 -8.61 -0.06 14.81
N GLN A 206 -9.20 -0.30 13.64
CA GLN A 206 -8.56 -1.12 12.60
C GLN A 206 -7.33 -0.43 12.01
N LEU A 207 -7.39 0.88 11.80
CA LEU A 207 -6.25 1.67 11.34
C LEU A 207 -5.13 1.65 12.39
N ASN A 208 -5.42 1.88 13.65
CA ASN A 208 -4.42 1.85 14.72
C ASN A 208 -3.78 0.45 14.81
N THR A 209 -4.57 -0.62 14.76
CA THR A 209 -4.04 -1.99 14.71
C THR A 209 -3.11 -2.20 13.52
N LEU A 210 -3.47 -1.69 12.33
CA LEU A 210 -2.63 -1.78 11.14
C LEU A 210 -1.31 -1.02 11.33
N LEU A 211 -1.37 0.20 11.87
CA LEU A 211 -0.18 1.05 12.08
C LEU A 211 0.75 0.47 13.16
N ASP A 212 0.21 -0.11 14.22
CA ASP A 212 0.99 -0.81 15.25
C ASP A 212 1.71 -2.02 14.66
N LEU A 213 1.04 -2.82 13.83
CA LEU A 213 1.64 -3.97 13.16
C LEU A 213 2.73 -3.54 12.18
N VAL A 214 2.52 -2.45 11.42
CA VAL A 214 3.53 -1.89 10.52
C VAL A 214 4.75 -1.41 11.30
N SER A 215 4.56 -0.61 12.35
CA SER A 215 5.64 -0.09 13.18
C SER A 215 6.46 -1.21 13.81
N ASN A 216 5.79 -2.22 14.37
CA ASN A 216 6.48 -3.37 14.99
C ASN A 216 7.29 -4.17 13.95
N ALA A 217 6.77 -4.36 12.74
CA ALA A 217 7.45 -5.08 11.68
C ALA A 217 8.68 -4.32 11.16
N VAL A 218 8.61 -3.00 11.04
CA VAL A 218 9.76 -2.15 10.67
C VAL A 218 10.81 -2.15 11.77
N MET A 219 10.40 -1.98 13.03
CA MET A 219 11.33 -1.98 14.17
C MET A 219 12.02 -3.33 14.36
N GLU A 220 11.35 -4.44 14.13
CA GLU A 220 11.95 -5.78 14.19
C GLU A 220 13.02 -5.97 13.10
N GLU A 221 12.78 -5.47 11.89
CA GLU A 221 13.75 -5.52 10.79
C GLU A 221 15.00 -4.65 11.06
N LEU A 222 14.82 -3.48 11.68
CA LEU A 222 15.94 -2.58 12.00
C LEU A 222 16.83 -3.11 13.14
N ASN A 223 16.30 -3.97 14.02
CA ASN A 223 17.00 -4.52 15.18
C ASN A 223 17.54 -5.94 14.97
N GLY A 224 17.26 -6.59 13.86
CA GLY A 224 17.70 -7.97 13.53
C GLY A 224 18.89 -7.97 12.63
#